data_e273a2d98fb391251887bbe6f06230f9
#
_entry.id   e273a2d98fb391251887bbe6f06230f9
#
_cell.length_a   1.000
_cell.length_b   1.000
_cell.length_c   1.000
_cell.angle_alpha   90.00
_cell.angle_beta   90.00
_cell.angle_gamma   90.00
#
_symmetry.space_group_name_H-M   'P 1'
#
loop_
_entity.id
_entity.type
_entity.pdbx_description
1 polymer ?
#
loop_
_entity_poly.entity_id
_entity_poly.type
_entity_poly.pdbx_seq_one_letter_code
_entity_poly.pdbx_strand_id
1 'polypeptide(L)'
;MTDAIAESGGLYKGIANVPDAITAKEMEALKAAGVCGCRFTFLKRLGGIKDMGVFQRIARQAADIGWHLDVYLETGTIAEFAPILSALPTPYVIDHMGTIQASRGLDDADFKALLALQARDEKCWIKITGFERASAAGKPFHDAVPFAKALVAGAPDRVLWGTDWPHPNVKVMPNDGETVDLVPLYAPDEPTQRKLLVENPTRLFGFASV
;
A
#
# COMPACT_ATOMS: atom_id res chain seq x y z
N MET A 1 -0.75 13.20 -14.10
CA MET A 1 -0.64 11.73 -13.95
C MET A 1 -0.84 11.04 -15.29
N THR A 2 -1.98 11.16 -15.94
CA THR A 2 -2.29 10.48 -17.22
C THR A 2 -1.30 10.81 -18.34
N ASP A 3 -0.85 12.06 -18.44
CA ASP A 3 0.17 12.47 -19.43
C ASP A 3 1.51 11.74 -19.20
N ALA A 4 1.97 11.67 -17.93
CA ALA A 4 3.19 10.93 -17.59
C ALA A 4 3.07 9.43 -17.88
N ILE A 5 1.88 8.83 -17.66
CA ILE A 5 1.62 7.43 -18.03
C ILE A 5 1.72 7.26 -19.54
N ALA A 6 1.08 8.12 -20.32
CA ALA A 6 1.11 8.07 -21.78
C ALA A 6 2.54 8.23 -22.32
N GLU A 7 3.30 9.19 -21.81
CA GLU A 7 4.70 9.45 -22.20
C GLU A 7 5.64 8.31 -21.82
N SER A 8 5.31 7.53 -20.78
CA SER A 8 6.15 6.42 -20.32
C SER A 8 6.22 5.20 -21.26
N GLY A 9 5.37 5.15 -22.28
CA GLY A 9 5.31 3.98 -23.16
C GLY A 9 4.87 2.68 -22.44
N GLY A 10 4.11 2.80 -21.35
CA GLY A 10 3.61 1.65 -20.59
C GLY A 10 4.44 1.27 -19.35
N LEU A 11 5.53 2.01 -19.08
CA LEU A 11 6.38 1.77 -17.92
C LEU A 11 5.77 2.26 -16.61
N TYR A 12 4.78 3.16 -16.67
CA TYR A 12 4.11 3.69 -15.49
C TYR A 12 2.66 3.21 -15.41
N LYS A 13 2.20 3.06 -14.18
CA LYS A 13 0.79 2.85 -13.83
C LYS A 13 0.36 3.92 -12.83
N GLY A 14 -0.93 4.26 -12.82
CA GLY A 14 -1.47 5.29 -11.95
C GLY A 14 -2.37 4.75 -10.85
N ILE A 15 -2.25 5.33 -9.65
CA ILE A 15 -3.23 5.21 -8.58
C ILE A 15 -3.82 6.59 -8.35
N ALA A 16 -5.14 6.72 -8.53
CA ALA A 16 -5.80 8.02 -8.51
C ALA A 16 -6.43 8.34 -7.16
N ASN A 17 -6.27 9.57 -6.68
CA ASN A 17 -7.23 10.14 -5.74
C ASN A 17 -8.43 10.62 -6.56
N VAL A 18 -9.58 10.00 -6.34
CA VAL A 18 -10.80 10.32 -7.09
C VAL A 18 -11.76 11.18 -6.26
N PRO A 19 -12.51 12.10 -6.88
CA PRO A 19 -13.50 12.87 -6.16
C PRO A 19 -14.70 12.00 -5.72
N ASP A 20 -15.36 12.40 -4.63
CA ASP A 20 -16.53 11.69 -4.09
C ASP A 20 -17.64 11.47 -5.14
N ALA A 21 -17.81 12.40 -6.06
CA ALA A 21 -18.84 12.36 -7.11
C ALA A 21 -18.40 11.63 -8.39
N ILE A 22 -17.22 10.95 -8.39
CA ILE A 22 -16.75 10.26 -9.60
C ILE A 22 -17.79 9.28 -10.15
N THR A 23 -17.95 9.29 -11.46
CA THR A 23 -18.85 8.40 -12.19
C THR A 23 -18.11 7.16 -12.71
N ALA A 24 -18.84 6.07 -12.97
CA ALA A 24 -18.28 4.89 -13.58
C ALA A 24 -17.62 5.18 -14.95
N LYS A 25 -18.21 6.08 -15.75
CA LYS A 25 -17.65 6.50 -17.04
C LYS A 25 -16.29 7.20 -16.90
N GLU A 26 -16.14 8.06 -15.89
CA GLU A 26 -14.85 8.73 -15.61
C GLU A 26 -13.81 7.72 -15.11
N MET A 27 -14.20 6.75 -14.30
CA MET A 27 -13.30 5.68 -13.87
C MET A 27 -12.82 4.82 -15.04
N GLU A 28 -13.70 4.47 -15.97
CA GLU A 28 -13.34 3.75 -17.21
C GLU A 28 -12.39 4.58 -18.09
N ALA A 29 -12.59 5.89 -18.19
CA ALA A 29 -11.68 6.77 -18.93
C ALA A 29 -10.27 6.82 -18.28
N LEU A 30 -10.20 6.87 -16.95
CA LEU A 30 -8.94 6.80 -16.22
C LEU A 30 -8.24 5.44 -16.41
N LYS A 31 -9.01 4.33 -16.39
CA LYS A 31 -8.49 3.00 -16.65
C LYS A 31 -7.88 2.91 -18.06
N ALA A 32 -8.58 3.42 -19.06
CA ALA A 32 -8.08 3.47 -20.43
C ALA A 32 -6.78 4.30 -20.56
N ALA A 33 -6.59 5.28 -19.68
CA ALA A 33 -5.37 6.08 -19.59
C ALA A 33 -4.26 5.43 -18.73
N GLY A 34 -4.42 4.18 -18.28
CA GLY A 34 -3.40 3.42 -17.55
C GLY A 34 -3.46 3.53 -16.02
N VAL A 35 -4.56 4.07 -15.48
CA VAL A 35 -4.82 4.03 -14.03
C VAL A 35 -5.34 2.63 -13.67
N CYS A 36 -4.81 2.02 -12.61
CA CYS A 36 -5.14 0.66 -12.21
C CYS A 36 -5.72 0.55 -10.78
N GLY A 37 -5.89 1.66 -10.09
CA GLY A 37 -6.48 1.69 -8.77
C GLY A 37 -6.80 3.09 -8.29
N CYS A 38 -7.47 3.19 -7.15
CA CYS A 38 -7.69 4.47 -6.49
C CYS A 38 -7.32 4.41 -5.01
N ARG A 39 -6.95 5.56 -4.46
CA ARG A 39 -6.45 5.69 -3.09
C ARG A 39 -7.42 6.41 -2.19
N PHE A 40 -7.58 5.87 -0.98
CA PHE A 40 -8.37 6.44 0.09
C PHE A 40 -7.49 6.72 1.32
N THR A 41 -7.59 7.93 1.84
CA THR A 41 -6.85 8.36 3.02
C THR A 41 -7.79 8.49 4.20
N PHE A 42 -7.59 7.68 5.23
CA PHE A 42 -8.37 7.70 6.48
C PHE A 42 -7.71 8.57 7.57
N LEU A 43 -6.58 9.19 7.27
CA LEU A 43 -5.87 10.07 8.21
C LEU A 43 -6.66 11.34 8.46
N LYS A 44 -7.06 11.56 9.72
CA LYS A 44 -7.82 12.75 10.15
C LYS A 44 -7.13 14.07 9.79
N ARG A 45 -5.79 14.12 9.93
CA ARG A 45 -4.97 15.30 9.58
C ARG A 45 -4.98 15.67 8.09
N LEU A 46 -5.36 14.73 7.22
CA LEU A 46 -5.50 14.92 5.77
C LEU A 46 -6.96 15.02 5.33
N GLY A 47 -7.88 15.26 6.26
CA GLY A 47 -9.31 15.39 6.01
C GLY A 47 -10.10 14.09 6.17
N GLY A 48 -9.45 12.94 6.19
CA GLY A 48 -10.08 11.62 6.36
C GLY A 48 -11.15 11.32 5.32
N ILE A 49 -11.74 10.13 5.42
CA ILE A 49 -12.98 9.80 4.69
C ILE A 49 -14.16 10.26 5.53
N LYS A 50 -14.99 11.10 4.94
CA LYS A 50 -16.14 11.71 5.62
C LYS A 50 -17.41 10.86 5.50
N ASP A 51 -17.52 10.06 4.43
CA ASP A 51 -18.70 9.26 4.12
C ASP A 51 -18.29 7.84 3.69
N MET A 52 -18.58 6.88 4.56
CA MET A 52 -18.34 5.46 4.28
C MET A 52 -19.22 4.91 3.16
N GLY A 53 -20.38 5.50 2.91
CA GLY A 53 -21.23 5.13 1.79
C GLY A 53 -20.59 5.47 0.44
N VAL A 54 -19.92 6.61 0.35
CA VAL A 54 -19.12 7.01 -0.82
C VAL A 54 -17.96 6.03 -1.03
N PHE A 55 -17.20 5.72 0.03
CA PHE A 55 -16.13 4.74 -0.03
C PHE A 55 -16.61 3.39 -0.58
N GLN A 56 -17.70 2.85 -0.01
CA GLN A 56 -18.26 1.57 -0.44
C GLN A 56 -18.79 1.61 -1.88
N ARG A 57 -19.38 2.73 -2.31
CA ARG A 57 -19.84 2.90 -3.70
C ARG A 57 -18.68 2.86 -4.66
N ILE A 58 -17.62 3.65 -4.39
CA ILE A 58 -16.43 3.68 -5.27
C ILE A 58 -15.73 2.32 -5.25
N ALA A 59 -15.68 1.63 -4.11
CA ALA A 59 -15.10 0.29 -4.02
C ALA A 59 -15.81 -0.73 -4.92
N ARG A 60 -17.15 -0.66 -5.02
CA ARG A 60 -17.92 -1.50 -5.96
C ARG A 60 -17.60 -1.15 -7.41
N GLN A 61 -17.60 0.13 -7.76
CA GLN A 61 -17.24 0.60 -9.09
C GLN A 61 -15.80 0.20 -9.48
N ALA A 62 -14.86 0.26 -8.53
CA ALA A 62 -13.48 -0.19 -8.72
C ALA A 62 -13.43 -1.70 -9.02
N ALA A 63 -14.20 -2.51 -8.29
CA ALA A 63 -14.29 -3.95 -8.54
C ALA A 63 -14.83 -4.26 -9.94
N ASP A 64 -15.88 -3.55 -10.37
CA ASP A 64 -16.51 -3.75 -11.70
C ASP A 64 -15.52 -3.56 -12.86
N ILE A 65 -14.51 -2.71 -12.66
CA ILE A 65 -13.48 -2.42 -13.67
C ILE A 65 -12.13 -3.09 -13.39
N GLY A 66 -12.02 -3.91 -12.34
CA GLY A 66 -10.80 -4.63 -11.98
C GLY A 66 -9.71 -3.75 -11.35
N TRP A 67 -10.06 -2.64 -10.74
CA TRP A 67 -9.14 -1.83 -9.94
C TRP A 67 -8.99 -2.39 -8.53
N HIS A 68 -7.82 -2.16 -7.93
CA HIS A 68 -7.61 -2.31 -6.50
C HIS A 68 -7.75 -0.96 -5.77
N LEU A 69 -7.80 -1.02 -4.45
CA LEU A 69 -7.86 0.16 -3.59
C LEU A 69 -6.59 0.28 -2.76
N ASP A 70 -5.94 1.44 -2.78
CA ASP A 70 -4.91 1.77 -1.79
C ASP A 70 -5.59 2.42 -0.57
N VAL A 71 -5.27 1.97 0.62
CA VAL A 71 -5.83 2.50 1.87
C VAL A 71 -4.73 2.97 2.81
N TYR A 72 -4.79 4.24 3.17
CA TYR A 72 -3.85 4.85 4.12
C TYR A 72 -4.56 5.06 5.45
N LEU A 73 -4.27 4.20 6.41
CA LEU A 73 -4.93 4.14 7.70
C LEU A 73 -4.21 4.97 8.76
N GLU A 74 -4.94 5.43 9.78
CA GLU A 74 -4.38 6.02 10.99
C GLU A 74 -3.67 4.94 11.82
N THR A 75 -2.58 5.30 12.52
CA THR A 75 -1.91 4.40 13.47
C THR A 75 -2.89 3.92 14.53
N GLY A 76 -2.93 2.62 14.80
CA GLY A 76 -3.78 2.05 15.84
C GLY A 76 -5.22 1.77 15.42
N THR A 77 -5.53 1.79 14.11
CA THR A 77 -6.91 1.60 13.62
C THR A 77 -7.13 0.31 12.81
N ILE A 78 -6.10 -0.52 12.66
CA ILE A 78 -6.20 -1.74 11.83
C ILE A 78 -7.33 -2.66 12.31
N ALA A 79 -7.42 -2.89 13.62
CA ALA A 79 -8.47 -3.77 14.18
C ALA A 79 -9.89 -3.23 13.92
N GLU A 80 -10.07 -1.91 13.92
CA GLU A 80 -11.35 -1.25 13.61
C GLU A 80 -11.71 -1.42 12.12
N PHE A 81 -10.71 -1.23 11.23
CA PHE A 81 -10.93 -1.27 9.80
C PHE A 81 -10.91 -2.68 9.19
N ALA A 82 -10.34 -3.67 9.85
CA ALA A 82 -10.22 -5.03 9.32
C ALA A 82 -11.56 -5.62 8.83
N PRO A 83 -12.69 -5.53 9.55
CA PRO A 83 -13.98 -6.03 9.06
C PRO A 83 -14.45 -5.28 7.79
N ILE A 84 -14.23 -3.98 7.71
CA ILE A 84 -14.61 -3.14 6.58
C ILE A 84 -13.80 -3.52 5.35
N LEU A 85 -12.48 -3.67 5.51
CA LEU A 85 -11.56 -4.03 4.43
C LEU A 85 -11.83 -5.45 3.91
N SER A 86 -12.07 -6.42 4.80
CA SER A 86 -12.39 -7.79 4.41
C SER A 86 -13.70 -7.90 3.63
N ALA A 87 -14.63 -6.97 3.81
CA ALA A 87 -15.90 -6.90 3.09
C ALA A 87 -15.76 -6.26 1.69
N LEU A 88 -14.60 -5.72 1.32
CA LEU A 88 -14.38 -5.10 0.01
C LEU A 88 -14.48 -6.14 -1.11
N PRO A 89 -15.09 -5.81 -2.25
CA PRO A 89 -15.26 -6.72 -3.38
C PRO A 89 -14.01 -6.84 -4.28
N THR A 90 -12.94 -6.10 -4.00
CA THR A 90 -11.72 -6.00 -4.82
C THR A 90 -10.48 -6.09 -3.93
N PRO A 91 -9.29 -6.43 -4.47
CA PRO A 91 -8.04 -6.35 -3.72
C PRO A 91 -7.80 -4.94 -3.15
N TYR A 92 -7.18 -4.89 -1.99
CA TYR A 92 -6.79 -3.64 -1.36
C TYR A 92 -5.36 -3.70 -0.82
N VAL A 93 -4.71 -2.56 -0.86
CA VAL A 93 -3.32 -2.37 -0.45
C VAL A 93 -3.28 -1.47 0.77
N ILE A 94 -2.74 -1.95 1.87
CA ILE A 94 -2.52 -1.13 3.07
C ILE A 94 -1.17 -0.43 2.92
N ASP A 95 -1.20 0.91 2.91
CA ASP A 95 0.00 1.73 2.78
C ASP A 95 0.90 1.66 4.03
N HIS A 96 2.21 1.78 3.81
CA HIS A 96 3.24 2.03 4.83
C HIS A 96 3.16 1.07 6.03
N MET A 97 3.10 -0.24 5.75
CA MET A 97 3.03 -1.29 6.80
C MET A 97 1.91 -1.03 7.83
N GLY A 98 0.78 -0.43 7.38
CA GLY A 98 -0.33 -0.07 8.27
C GLY A 98 0.00 1.06 9.26
N THR A 99 0.99 1.90 8.94
CA THR A 99 1.46 3.00 9.81
C THR A 99 1.91 2.55 11.20
N ILE A 100 2.51 1.36 11.29
CA ILE A 100 3.07 0.83 12.53
C ILE A 100 4.08 1.83 13.14
N GLN A 101 4.28 1.70 14.45
CA GLN A 101 5.31 2.41 15.18
C GLN A 101 6.27 1.40 15.85
N ALA A 102 7.54 1.37 15.45
CA ALA A 102 8.52 0.40 15.92
C ALA A 102 8.70 0.45 17.45
N SER A 103 8.51 1.62 18.06
CA SER A 103 8.55 1.80 19.51
C SER A 103 7.49 0.98 20.29
N ARG A 104 6.42 0.52 19.64
CA ARG A 104 5.35 -0.28 20.26
C ARG A 104 5.67 -1.78 20.28
N GLY A 105 6.71 -2.20 19.55
CA GLY A 105 7.17 -3.58 19.50
C GLY A 105 6.29 -4.50 18.65
N LEU A 106 6.80 -5.70 18.36
CA LEU A 106 6.11 -6.71 17.55
C LEU A 106 4.85 -7.28 18.22
N ASP A 107 4.76 -7.14 19.53
CA ASP A 107 3.60 -7.59 20.32
C ASP A 107 2.44 -6.60 20.32
N ASP A 108 2.59 -5.44 19.66
CA ASP A 108 1.53 -4.44 19.52
C ASP A 108 0.25 -5.06 18.93
N ALA A 109 -0.88 -4.74 19.56
CA ALA A 109 -2.17 -5.33 19.17
C ALA A 109 -2.57 -4.96 17.74
N ASP A 110 -2.25 -3.74 17.29
CA ASP A 110 -2.58 -3.26 15.95
C ASP A 110 -1.71 -3.97 14.89
N PHE A 111 -0.42 -4.19 15.18
CA PHE A 111 0.45 -4.97 14.32
C PHE A 111 0.01 -6.44 14.22
N LYS A 112 -0.39 -7.06 15.34
CA LYS A 112 -0.96 -8.41 15.34
C LYS A 112 -2.26 -8.48 14.54
N ALA A 113 -3.10 -7.45 14.61
CA ALA A 113 -4.31 -7.36 13.79
C ALA A 113 -3.98 -7.27 12.29
N LEU A 114 -2.93 -6.52 11.91
CA LEU A 114 -2.45 -6.44 10.52
C LEU A 114 -1.97 -7.80 10.00
N LEU A 115 -1.15 -8.50 10.75
CA LEU A 115 -0.68 -9.85 10.41
C LEU A 115 -1.87 -10.82 10.27
N ALA A 116 -2.82 -10.77 11.20
CA ALA A 116 -4.00 -11.61 11.16
C ALA A 116 -4.91 -11.31 9.96
N LEU A 117 -5.07 -10.04 9.60
CA LEU A 117 -5.81 -9.61 8.41
C LEU A 117 -5.13 -10.13 7.15
N GLN A 118 -3.83 -9.91 7.01
CA GLN A 118 -3.04 -10.40 5.87
C GLN A 118 -3.11 -11.93 5.72
N ALA A 119 -3.09 -12.68 6.83
CA ALA A 119 -3.14 -14.13 6.80
C ALA A 119 -4.51 -14.69 6.39
N ARG A 120 -5.61 -14.01 6.74
CA ARG A 120 -6.98 -14.50 6.56
C ARG A 120 -7.64 -14.02 5.27
N ASP A 121 -7.23 -12.88 4.74
CA ASP A 121 -7.85 -12.24 3.57
C ASP A 121 -6.86 -12.19 2.40
N GLU A 122 -7.11 -13.02 1.39
CA GLU A 122 -6.28 -13.08 0.19
C GLU A 122 -6.33 -11.78 -0.65
N LYS A 123 -7.27 -10.91 -0.41
CA LYS A 123 -7.37 -9.59 -1.05
C LYS A 123 -6.46 -8.56 -0.39
N CYS A 124 -5.93 -8.84 0.82
CA CYS A 124 -5.09 -7.94 1.58
C CYS A 124 -3.65 -7.94 1.06
N TRP A 125 -3.21 -6.80 0.56
CA TRP A 125 -1.83 -6.51 0.18
C TRP A 125 -1.23 -5.47 1.11
N ILE A 126 0.09 -5.48 1.30
CA ILE A 126 0.75 -4.51 2.17
C ILE A 126 1.96 -3.90 1.46
N LYS A 127 2.06 -2.57 1.45
CA LYS A 127 3.27 -1.86 1.01
C LYS A 127 4.29 -1.82 2.13
N ILE A 128 5.46 -2.40 1.87
CA ILE A 128 6.64 -2.34 2.73
C ILE A 128 7.38 -1.03 2.41
N THR A 129 6.85 0.06 2.92
CA THR A 129 7.32 1.44 2.71
C THR A 129 7.22 2.22 4.00
N GLY A 130 7.75 3.45 4.03
CA GLY A 130 7.58 4.36 5.17
C GLY A 130 8.41 3.99 6.38
N PHE A 131 9.59 3.43 6.21
CA PHE A 131 10.51 3.09 7.30
C PHE A 131 10.84 4.31 8.16
N GLU A 132 10.99 5.48 7.55
CA GLU A 132 11.25 6.77 8.22
C GLU A 132 10.09 7.24 9.11
N ARG A 133 8.88 6.72 8.86
CA ARG A 133 7.66 7.00 9.65
C ARG A 133 7.47 5.97 10.75
N ALA A 134 7.86 4.73 10.49
CA ALA A 134 7.71 3.60 11.41
C ALA A 134 8.80 3.60 12.50
N SER A 135 10.03 3.98 12.13
CA SER A 135 11.19 3.94 13.01
C SER A 135 11.11 4.99 14.13
N ALA A 136 11.46 4.58 15.34
CA ALA A 136 11.70 5.45 16.48
C ALA A 136 13.19 5.80 16.65
N ALA A 137 14.08 4.93 16.12
CA ALA A 137 15.53 5.10 16.22
C ALA A 137 16.10 6.09 15.17
N GLY A 138 15.33 6.36 14.11
CA GLY A 138 15.83 7.13 12.98
C GLY A 138 16.74 6.29 12.07
N LYS A 139 17.47 6.96 11.17
CA LYS A 139 18.39 6.28 10.24
C LYS A 139 19.37 5.38 10.97
N PRO A 140 19.63 4.18 10.47
CA PRO A 140 19.18 3.58 9.19
C PRO A 140 17.87 2.77 9.31
N PHE A 141 16.99 3.08 10.23
CA PHE A 141 15.62 2.53 10.40
C PHE A 141 15.57 1.03 10.73
N HIS A 142 16.62 0.47 11.30
CA HIS A 142 16.73 -0.98 11.56
C HIS A 142 15.69 -1.51 12.56
N ASP A 143 15.18 -0.66 13.44
CA ASP A 143 14.12 -1.01 14.40
C ASP A 143 12.77 -1.32 13.73
N ALA A 144 12.56 -0.85 12.48
CA ALA A 144 11.37 -1.18 11.68
C ALA A 144 11.54 -2.46 10.83
N VAL A 145 12.78 -2.94 10.62
CA VAL A 145 13.07 -4.13 9.82
C VAL A 145 12.36 -5.40 10.32
N PRO A 146 12.28 -5.70 11.64
CA PRO A 146 11.57 -6.88 12.12
C PRO A 146 10.08 -6.94 11.73
N PHE A 147 9.42 -5.79 11.62
CA PHE A 147 8.03 -5.67 11.18
C PHE A 147 7.89 -6.00 9.70
N ALA A 148 8.73 -5.40 8.86
CA ALA A 148 8.79 -5.72 7.43
C ALA A 148 9.04 -7.22 7.21
N LYS A 149 9.99 -7.81 7.95
CA LYS A 149 10.31 -9.24 7.89
C LYS A 149 9.10 -10.12 8.23
N ALA A 150 8.35 -9.77 9.28
CA ALA A 150 7.15 -10.52 9.67
C ALA A 150 6.06 -10.45 8.59
N LEU A 151 5.84 -9.27 7.98
CA LEU A 151 4.86 -9.08 6.91
C LEU A 151 5.24 -9.82 5.63
N VAL A 152 6.52 -9.77 5.24
CA VAL A 152 7.03 -10.51 4.06
C VAL A 152 6.93 -12.01 4.28
N ALA A 153 7.30 -12.52 5.46
CA ALA A 153 7.19 -13.93 5.79
C ALA A 153 5.73 -14.41 5.86
N GLY A 154 4.81 -13.56 6.31
CA GLY A 154 3.39 -13.87 6.45
C GLY A 154 2.66 -14.07 5.12
N ALA A 155 2.99 -13.28 4.10
CA ALA A 155 2.41 -13.41 2.77
C ALA A 155 3.36 -12.87 1.69
N PRO A 156 4.41 -13.60 1.31
CA PRO A 156 5.44 -13.13 0.37
C PRO A 156 4.88 -12.78 -1.01
N ASP A 157 3.73 -13.33 -1.38
CA ASP A 157 3.07 -13.07 -2.65
C ASP A 157 2.15 -11.83 -2.63
N ARG A 158 1.97 -11.19 -1.48
CA ARG A 158 1.04 -10.05 -1.31
C ARG A 158 1.68 -8.88 -0.57
N VAL A 159 2.96 -8.67 -0.81
CA VAL A 159 3.72 -7.52 -0.35
C VAL A 159 4.29 -6.76 -1.53
N LEU A 160 4.40 -5.46 -1.39
CA LEU A 160 4.94 -4.54 -2.40
C LEU A 160 6.04 -3.69 -1.76
N TRP A 161 7.06 -3.34 -2.51
CA TRP A 161 8.06 -2.37 -2.11
C TRP A 161 7.87 -1.05 -2.87
N GLY A 162 8.32 0.04 -2.27
CA GLY A 162 8.40 1.35 -2.90
C GLY A 162 9.18 2.34 -2.05
N THR A 163 9.61 3.43 -2.65
CA THR A 163 10.39 4.47 -1.96
C THR A 163 9.53 5.39 -1.10
N ASP A 164 8.28 5.60 -1.44
CA ASP A 164 7.39 6.68 -0.97
C ASP A 164 7.86 8.08 -1.43
N TRP A 165 8.68 8.12 -2.52
CA TRP A 165 9.09 9.40 -3.10
C TRP A 165 7.86 10.26 -3.48
N PRO A 166 7.84 11.57 -3.20
CA PRO A 166 8.91 12.45 -2.70
C PRO A 166 8.95 12.61 -1.17
N HIS A 167 8.53 11.64 -0.39
CA HIS A 167 8.54 11.60 1.08
C HIS A 167 7.83 12.80 1.73
N PRO A 168 6.54 13.04 1.43
CA PRO A 168 5.84 14.20 1.95
C PRO A 168 5.71 14.15 3.48
N ASN A 169 5.82 15.31 4.14
CA ASN A 169 5.60 15.45 5.58
C ASN A 169 6.58 14.68 6.48
N VAL A 170 7.78 14.37 6.03
CA VAL A 170 8.83 13.78 6.86
C VAL A 170 9.68 14.86 7.54
N LYS A 171 10.15 14.59 8.76
CA LYS A 171 11.06 15.50 9.48
C LYS A 171 12.49 15.41 8.98
N VAL A 172 12.91 14.21 8.61
CA VAL A 172 14.24 13.90 8.09
C VAL A 172 14.07 13.17 6.78
N MET A 173 14.56 13.77 5.68
CA MET A 173 14.46 13.20 4.35
C MET A 173 15.25 11.88 4.29
N PRO A 174 14.60 10.74 3.97
CA PRO A 174 15.31 9.50 3.71
C PRO A 174 16.06 9.59 2.35
N ASN A 175 17.01 8.68 2.15
CA ASN A 175 17.64 8.44 0.88
C ASN A 175 17.04 7.14 0.29
N ASP A 176 16.54 7.19 -0.93
CA ASP A 176 15.90 6.03 -1.57
C ASP A 176 16.86 4.84 -1.70
N GLY A 177 18.16 5.09 -1.94
CA GLY A 177 19.20 4.06 -1.92
C GLY A 177 19.31 3.37 -0.56
N GLU A 178 19.31 4.15 0.54
CA GLU A 178 19.30 3.58 1.90
C GLU A 178 18.05 2.74 2.18
N THR A 179 16.90 3.11 1.61
CA THR A 179 15.67 2.32 1.80
C THR A 179 15.67 1.01 1.00
N VAL A 180 16.26 0.99 -0.19
CA VAL A 180 16.42 -0.25 -0.95
C VAL A 180 17.47 -1.18 -0.33
N ASP A 181 18.50 -0.63 0.30
CA ASP A 181 19.53 -1.41 1.01
C ASP A 181 18.97 -2.17 2.23
N LEU A 182 17.80 -1.82 2.72
CA LEU A 182 17.09 -2.58 3.76
C LEU A 182 16.45 -3.87 3.23
N VAL A 183 16.20 -3.99 1.93
CA VAL A 183 15.47 -5.13 1.34
C VAL A 183 16.09 -6.48 1.71
N PRO A 184 17.42 -6.69 1.62
CA PRO A 184 18.03 -7.97 2.01
C PRO A 184 17.86 -8.34 3.48
N LEU A 185 17.58 -7.36 4.36
CA LEU A 185 17.41 -7.61 5.79
C LEU A 185 16.06 -8.26 6.12
N TYR A 186 15.04 -8.03 5.31
CA TYR A 186 13.69 -8.60 5.51
C TYR A 186 13.23 -9.53 4.39
N ALA A 187 13.93 -9.55 3.26
CA ALA A 187 13.79 -10.49 2.15
C ALA A 187 15.18 -11.05 1.78
N PRO A 188 15.70 -12.01 2.56
CA PRO A 188 17.13 -12.38 2.50
C PRO A 188 17.49 -13.23 1.27
N ASP A 189 16.52 -13.85 0.61
CA ASP A 189 16.73 -14.70 -0.55
C ASP A 189 16.23 -14.04 -1.85
N GLU A 190 16.90 -14.36 -2.96
CA GLU A 190 16.59 -13.79 -4.28
C GLU A 190 15.14 -14.05 -4.73
N PRO A 191 14.54 -15.25 -4.55
CA PRO A 191 13.15 -15.47 -4.91
C PRO A 191 12.19 -14.55 -4.17
N THR A 192 12.38 -14.32 -2.88
CA THR A 192 11.54 -13.39 -2.08
C THR A 192 11.73 -11.94 -2.54
N GLN A 193 12.96 -11.52 -2.82
CA GLN A 193 13.24 -10.19 -3.39
C GLN A 193 12.58 -10.02 -4.75
N ARG A 194 12.68 -11.02 -5.64
CA ARG A 194 12.03 -10.98 -6.94
C ARG A 194 10.51 -10.87 -6.85
N LYS A 195 9.89 -11.61 -5.93
CA LYS A 195 8.45 -11.45 -5.65
C LYS A 195 8.13 -10.02 -5.24
N LEU A 196 8.81 -9.50 -4.24
CA LEU A 196 8.56 -8.18 -3.67
C LEU A 196 8.73 -7.05 -4.69
N LEU A 197 9.80 -7.10 -5.49
CA LEU A 197 10.22 -6.00 -6.37
C LEU A 197 9.65 -6.10 -7.79
N VAL A 198 9.29 -7.30 -8.26
CA VAL A 198 8.94 -7.54 -9.66
C VAL A 198 7.60 -8.26 -9.81
N GLU A 199 7.48 -9.50 -9.28
CA GLU A 199 6.33 -10.35 -9.62
C GLU A 199 5.02 -9.84 -9.02
N ASN A 200 5.05 -9.44 -7.75
CA ASN A 200 3.88 -8.91 -7.06
C ASN A 200 3.37 -7.60 -7.67
N PRO A 201 4.20 -6.56 -7.90
CA PRO A 201 3.74 -5.35 -8.58
C PRO A 201 3.31 -5.63 -10.02
N THR A 202 3.98 -6.52 -10.76
CA THR A 202 3.56 -6.94 -12.11
C THR A 202 2.13 -7.49 -12.07
N ARG A 203 1.84 -8.38 -11.14
CA ARG A 203 0.52 -9.02 -11.02
C ARG A 203 -0.55 -8.03 -10.58
N LEU A 204 -0.30 -7.23 -9.54
CA LEU A 204 -1.32 -6.34 -8.97
C LEU A 204 -1.62 -5.15 -9.88
N PHE A 205 -0.59 -4.50 -10.42
CA PHE A 205 -0.75 -3.30 -11.23
C PHE A 205 -0.97 -3.60 -12.73
N GLY A 206 -0.82 -4.86 -13.15
CA GLY A 206 -1.01 -5.27 -14.54
C GLY A 206 0.08 -4.76 -15.47
N PHE A 207 1.35 -4.81 -15.04
CA PHE A 207 2.47 -4.60 -15.94
C PHE A 207 2.63 -5.80 -16.90
N ALA A 208 3.26 -5.57 -18.04
CA ALA A 208 3.65 -6.66 -18.92
C ALA A 208 4.66 -7.58 -18.20
N SER A 209 4.52 -8.90 -18.40
CA SER A 209 5.49 -9.85 -17.84
C SER A 209 6.87 -9.61 -18.44
N VAL A 210 7.89 -9.58 -17.57
CA VAL A 210 9.30 -9.44 -17.93
C VAL A 210 9.90 -10.82 -18.17
#